data_63d45b3cc0306abde63c7982bd6f1715
#
_entry.id   63d45b3cc0306abde63c7982bd6f1715
#
_cell.length_a   1.000
_cell.length_b   1.000
_cell.length_c   1.000
_cell.angle_alpha   90.00
_cell.angle_beta   90.00
_cell.angle_gamma   90.00
#
_symmetry.space_group_name_H-M   'P 1'
#
loop_
_entity.id
_entity.type
_entity.pdbx_description
1 polymer ?
#
loop_
_entity_poly.entity_id
_entity_poly.type
_entity_poly.pdbx_seq_one_letter_code
_entity_poly.pdbx_strand_id
1 'polypeptide(L)'
;MIIEPSFRKYMEEAIGSENALVAFSAFDEPASVSVRLNPFKGSKGPQGREVPWCRHGRILSERPVFTLDPLFHAGAYYVQDSSSMFVGYVVRDLLKSVTKPSGRPFRVLDLCAAPGGKTTDLAASLREVFGDDFILVSNEVMKARVGILADNVALWGDPNVTVVSDDPSAFAALPGYFDMILADVPCSGEGMFRKDEEALRQWSVDNVALCEARQRRILADVWPALAQGGVMVYSTCTFNRYENDGNVQWMEEELGAVCLTGKDFSEPMPGVLKTDKGFSLVPGHVEGEGQYCSALRKTSEVEFRQVRSKGPKPMRHMKELSIPQGVDALVKVSCAVRMKGETVTAVPRVISEDVVMLEQCLHVVAAGCAIGTVKGKNMVPDADLALSLMLTADAFPSVEVDRQTALAYLHRDNVAFPDAPLGYLIVMYQGMPLGFVKNIGNRCNSLHPQSRRIRMDIR
;
A
#
# COMPACT_ATOMS: atom_id res chain seq x y z
N MET A 1 -8.62 9.52 -29.48
CA MET A 1 -8.00 8.16 -29.35
C MET A 1 -8.57 7.24 -30.41
N ILE A 2 -7.76 6.42 -31.09
CA ILE A 2 -8.28 5.38 -32.02
C ILE A 2 -8.59 4.14 -31.16
N ILE A 3 -9.87 3.81 -31.08
CA ILE A 3 -10.38 2.70 -30.28
C ILE A 3 -10.60 1.50 -31.20
N GLU A 4 -10.00 0.36 -30.83
CA GLU A 4 -10.18 -0.88 -31.59
C GLU A 4 -11.65 -1.37 -31.51
N PRO A 5 -12.25 -1.88 -32.62
CA PRO A 5 -13.64 -2.34 -32.60
C PRO A 5 -13.94 -3.43 -31.57
N SER A 6 -13.01 -4.34 -31.34
CA SER A 6 -13.15 -5.39 -30.31
C SER A 6 -13.17 -4.84 -28.90
N PHE A 7 -12.36 -3.82 -28.57
CA PHE A 7 -12.43 -3.14 -27.28
C PHE A 7 -13.78 -2.44 -27.08
N ARG A 8 -14.26 -1.73 -28.12
CA ARG A 8 -15.59 -1.11 -28.09
C ARG A 8 -16.67 -2.12 -27.74
N LYS A 9 -16.67 -3.27 -28.41
CA LYS A 9 -17.63 -4.35 -28.15
C LYS A 9 -17.53 -4.87 -26.73
N TYR A 10 -16.34 -5.10 -26.22
CA TYR A 10 -16.12 -5.61 -24.85
C TYR A 10 -16.63 -4.63 -23.77
N MET A 11 -16.43 -3.34 -24.02
CA MET A 11 -16.92 -2.32 -23.12
C MET A 11 -18.45 -2.19 -23.15
N GLU A 12 -19.06 -2.24 -24.35
CA GLU A 12 -20.52 -2.25 -24.50
C GLU A 12 -21.17 -3.48 -23.85
N GLU A 13 -20.54 -4.65 -23.95
CA GLU A 13 -20.97 -5.88 -23.27
C GLU A 13 -20.88 -5.79 -21.73
N ALA A 14 -19.90 -5.04 -21.21
CA ALA A 14 -19.65 -4.93 -19.79
C ALA A 14 -20.55 -3.91 -19.07
N ILE A 15 -20.78 -2.74 -19.69
CA ILE A 15 -21.48 -1.62 -19.04
C ILE A 15 -22.69 -1.08 -19.81
N GLY A 16 -23.01 -1.67 -20.96
CA GLY A 16 -24.07 -1.24 -21.85
C GLY A 16 -23.65 -0.11 -22.81
N SER A 17 -24.32 -0.04 -23.96
CA SER A 17 -23.92 0.87 -25.05
C SER A 17 -24.00 2.36 -24.67
N GLU A 18 -25.02 2.77 -23.88
CA GLU A 18 -25.17 4.16 -23.46
C GLU A 18 -24.01 4.62 -22.56
N ASN A 19 -23.65 3.82 -21.54
CA ASN A 19 -22.55 4.11 -20.65
C ASN A 19 -21.19 4.08 -21.38
N ALA A 20 -21.04 3.15 -22.31
CA ALA A 20 -19.83 3.05 -23.13
C ALA A 20 -19.62 4.29 -24.02
N LEU A 21 -20.67 4.88 -24.57
CA LEU A 21 -20.58 6.12 -25.35
C LEU A 21 -20.06 7.31 -24.51
N VAL A 22 -20.53 7.44 -23.28
CA VAL A 22 -20.05 8.45 -22.34
C VAL A 22 -18.55 8.26 -22.08
N ALA A 23 -18.13 7.03 -21.80
CA ALA A 23 -16.74 6.69 -21.56
C ALA A 23 -15.83 6.97 -22.76
N PHE A 24 -16.25 6.58 -23.97
CA PHE A 24 -15.48 6.84 -25.20
C PHE A 24 -15.26 8.34 -25.43
N SER A 25 -16.26 9.17 -25.13
CA SER A 25 -16.10 10.63 -25.22
C SER A 25 -15.06 11.16 -24.23
N ALA A 26 -14.99 10.58 -23.05
CA ALA A 26 -14.06 10.98 -21.98
C ALA A 26 -12.61 10.50 -22.22
N PHE A 27 -12.37 9.52 -23.08
CA PHE A 27 -11.01 9.05 -23.37
C PHE A 27 -10.14 10.09 -24.10
N ASP A 28 -10.73 11.07 -24.75
CA ASP A 28 -10.01 12.17 -25.39
C ASP A 28 -9.73 13.35 -24.42
N GLU A 29 -10.27 13.28 -23.21
CA GLU A 29 -10.03 14.30 -22.18
C GLU A 29 -8.75 13.99 -21.37
N PRO A 30 -8.09 15.02 -20.79
CA PRO A 30 -6.95 14.82 -19.90
C PRO A 30 -7.28 13.92 -18.71
N ALA A 31 -6.34 13.07 -18.34
CA ALA A 31 -6.46 12.24 -17.15
C ALA A 31 -6.56 13.10 -15.87
N SER A 32 -7.45 12.74 -14.96
CA SER A 32 -7.59 13.40 -13.67
C SER A 32 -6.37 13.17 -12.77
N VAL A 33 -6.13 14.09 -11.85
CA VAL A 33 -5.05 13.98 -10.86
C VAL A 33 -5.64 14.04 -9.46
N SER A 34 -5.27 13.08 -8.63
CA SER A 34 -5.75 13.03 -7.25
C SER A 34 -4.68 12.53 -6.29
N VAL A 35 -4.87 12.87 -5.02
CA VAL A 35 -4.01 12.44 -3.91
C VAL A 35 -4.88 11.94 -2.76
N ARG A 36 -4.30 11.08 -1.92
CA ARG A 36 -4.93 10.66 -0.68
C ARG A 36 -4.05 11.06 0.51
N LEU A 37 -4.61 11.90 1.38
CA LEU A 37 -3.94 12.42 2.57
C LEU A 37 -3.74 11.31 3.60
N ASN A 38 -2.63 11.39 4.35
CA ASN A 38 -2.35 10.47 5.45
C ASN A 38 -3.05 10.98 6.73
N PRO A 39 -4.10 10.31 7.23
CA PRO A 39 -4.85 10.79 8.40
C PRO A 39 -4.02 10.78 9.68
N PHE A 40 -3.01 9.94 9.78
CA PHE A 40 -2.15 9.79 10.95
C PHE A 40 -0.93 10.72 10.94
N LYS A 41 -0.77 11.49 9.84
CA LYS A 41 0.25 12.55 9.68
C LYS A 41 -0.39 13.93 9.50
N GLY A 42 -1.50 14.19 10.19
CA GLY A 42 -2.15 15.50 10.25
C GLY A 42 -2.91 15.91 8.99
N SER A 43 -3.16 14.99 8.04
CA SER A 43 -3.91 15.23 6.81
C SER A 43 -3.44 16.46 6.02
N LYS A 44 -2.13 16.71 5.98
CA LYS A 44 -1.51 17.81 5.23
C LYS A 44 -1.23 17.40 3.79
N GLY A 45 -1.35 18.34 2.87
CA GLY A 45 -1.06 18.08 1.45
C GLY A 45 -1.77 19.05 0.52
N PRO A 46 -1.72 18.78 -0.80
CA PRO A 46 -2.37 19.59 -1.80
C PRO A 46 -3.87 19.75 -1.53
N GLN A 47 -4.38 20.97 -1.73
CA GLN A 47 -5.80 21.26 -1.64
C GLN A 47 -6.52 20.81 -2.91
N GLY A 48 -7.77 20.38 -2.79
CA GLY A 48 -8.57 19.93 -3.91
C GLY A 48 -9.99 19.58 -3.49
N ARG A 49 -10.83 19.24 -4.47
CA ARG A 49 -12.20 18.78 -4.22
C ARG A 49 -12.16 17.36 -3.63
N GLU A 50 -13.05 17.08 -2.69
CA GLU A 50 -13.10 15.76 -2.06
C GLU A 50 -13.49 14.65 -3.06
N VAL A 51 -12.88 13.49 -2.90
CA VAL A 51 -13.30 12.27 -3.60
C VAL A 51 -14.54 11.71 -2.89
N PRO A 52 -15.69 11.52 -3.58
CA PRO A 52 -16.94 11.16 -2.93
C PRO A 52 -16.89 9.94 -2.02
N TRP A 53 -16.08 8.94 -2.35
CA TRP A 53 -15.92 7.68 -1.61
C TRP A 53 -14.66 7.62 -0.73
N CYS A 54 -13.90 8.72 -0.64
CA CYS A 54 -12.69 8.77 0.17
C CYS A 54 -12.52 10.13 0.84
N ARG A 55 -12.89 10.25 2.12
CA ARG A 55 -12.79 11.51 2.89
C ARG A 55 -11.40 12.14 2.91
N HIS A 56 -10.36 11.32 2.73
CA HIS A 56 -8.96 11.76 2.66
C HIS A 56 -8.50 12.00 1.21
N GLY A 57 -9.32 11.64 0.22
CA GLY A 57 -9.04 11.85 -1.21
C GLY A 57 -9.25 13.31 -1.62
N ARG A 58 -8.37 13.83 -2.50
CA ARG A 58 -8.49 15.17 -3.09
C ARG A 58 -8.25 15.07 -4.59
N ILE A 59 -9.22 15.54 -5.39
CA ILE A 59 -9.07 15.74 -6.83
C ILE A 59 -8.48 17.13 -7.03
N LEU A 60 -7.36 17.21 -7.73
CA LEU A 60 -6.62 18.45 -7.94
C LEU A 60 -7.05 19.10 -9.25
N SER A 61 -7.05 20.44 -9.27
CA SER A 61 -7.34 21.22 -10.49
C SER A 61 -6.22 21.14 -11.53
N GLU A 62 -4.99 20.90 -11.08
CA GLU A 62 -3.81 20.76 -11.93
C GLU A 62 -2.82 19.77 -11.32
N ARG A 63 -1.92 19.24 -12.16
CA ARG A 63 -0.88 18.31 -11.69
C ARG A 63 0.36 19.09 -11.22
N PRO A 64 0.63 19.14 -9.91
CA PRO A 64 1.85 19.75 -9.40
C PRO A 64 3.06 18.83 -9.67
N VAL A 65 4.26 19.40 -9.52
CA VAL A 65 5.49 18.61 -9.49
C VAL A 65 5.66 18.03 -8.09
N PHE A 66 5.04 16.87 -7.83
CA PHE A 66 5.01 16.23 -6.50
C PHE A 66 6.40 16.02 -5.90
N THR A 67 7.41 15.75 -6.74
CA THR A 67 8.80 15.57 -6.30
C THR A 67 9.38 16.83 -5.64
N LEU A 68 8.86 18.03 -5.97
CA LEU A 68 9.27 19.31 -5.37
C LEU A 68 8.36 19.74 -4.20
N ASP A 69 7.53 18.85 -3.69
CA ASP A 69 6.77 19.07 -2.47
C ASP A 69 7.39 18.29 -1.29
N PRO A 70 7.97 18.96 -0.27
CA PRO A 70 8.55 18.27 0.88
C PRO A 70 7.56 17.41 1.64
N LEU A 71 6.25 17.75 1.65
CA LEU A 71 5.21 16.96 2.30
C LEU A 71 5.00 15.59 1.64
N PHE A 72 5.24 15.47 0.33
CA PHE A 72 5.25 14.18 -0.36
C PHE A 72 6.33 13.24 0.22
N HIS A 73 7.54 13.76 0.43
CA HIS A 73 8.67 13.01 1.02
C HIS A 73 8.49 12.73 2.52
N ALA A 74 7.68 13.52 3.22
CA ALA A 74 7.26 13.24 4.60
C ALA A 74 6.20 12.13 4.70
N GLY A 75 5.66 11.65 3.57
CA GLY A 75 4.56 10.68 3.55
C GLY A 75 3.25 11.26 4.08
N ALA A 76 3.06 12.58 3.96
CA ALA A 76 1.83 13.27 4.35
C ALA A 76 0.65 12.94 3.44
N TYR A 77 0.92 12.51 2.22
CA TYR A 77 -0.07 12.05 1.25
C TYR A 77 0.54 11.06 0.25
N TYR A 78 -0.32 10.34 -0.45
CA TYR A 78 0.01 9.43 -1.54
C TYR A 78 -0.67 9.91 -2.84
N VAL A 79 0.05 9.91 -3.96
CA VAL A 79 -0.53 10.20 -5.29
C VAL A 79 -1.26 8.94 -5.76
N GLN A 80 -2.59 8.99 -5.77
CA GLN A 80 -3.43 7.86 -6.09
C GLN A 80 -4.61 8.31 -6.95
N ASP A 81 -4.97 7.48 -7.93
CA ASP A 81 -6.16 7.69 -8.74
C ASP A 81 -7.43 7.62 -7.88
N SER A 82 -8.37 8.52 -8.12
CA SER A 82 -9.62 8.58 -7.34
C SER A 82 -10.45 7.31 -7.49
N SER A 83 -10.53 6.71 -8.68
CA SER A 83 -11.24 5.44 -8.87
C SER A 83 -10.60 4.31 -8.09
N SER A 84 -9.26 4.26 -8.01
CA SER A 84 -8.53 3.28 -7.21
C SER A 84 -8.81 3.40 -5.71
N MET A 85 -9.16 4.60 -5.21
CA MET A 85 -9.58 4.81 -3.80
C MET A 85 -10.94 4.18 -3.48
N PHE A 86 -11.74 3.81 -4.49
CA PHE A 86 -13.02 3.13 -4.29
C PHE A 86 -12.85 1.73 -3.69
N VAL A 87 -11.76 1.05 -3.99
CA VAL A 87 -11.41 -0.23 -3.35
C VAL A 87 -11.35 -0.06 -1.82
N GLY A 88 -10.73 1.01 -1.34
CA GLY A 88 -10.72 1.36 0.08
C GLY A 88 -12.12 1.67 0.65
N TYR A 89 -13.02 2.24 -0.15
CA TYR A 89 -14.42 2.42 0.25
C TYR A 89 -15.10 1.08 0.51
N VAL A 90 -14.98 0.14 -0.42
CA VAL A 90 -15.54 -1.22 -0.28
C VAL A 90 -14.96 -1.91 0.96
N VAL A 91 -13.64 -1.82 1.17
CA VAL A 91 -13.00 -2.37 2.37
C VAL A 91 -13.57 -1.75 3.65
N ARG A 92 -13.65 -0.41 3.73
CA ARG A 92 -14.20 0.28 4.92
C ARG A 92 -15.66 -0.10 5.21
N ASP A 93 -16.46 -0.34 4.17
CA ASP A 93 -17.83 -0.80 4.35
C ASP A 93 -17.88 -2.22 4.89
N LEU A 94 -17.08 -3.13 4.36
CA LEU A 94 -16.93 -4.51 4.87
C LEU A 94 -16.47 -4.54 6.33
N LEU A 95 -15.50 -3.72 6.70
CA LEU A 95 -14.95 -3.65 8.06
C LEU A 95 -16.00 -3.27 9.12
N LYS A 96 -17.10 -2.61 8.76
CA LYS A 96 -18.23 -2.32 9.67
C LYS A 96 -18.93 -3.58 10.16
N SER A 97 -18.95 -4.64 9.35
CA SER A 97 -19.64 -5.91 9.64
C SER A 97 -18.72 -7.05 10.06
N VAL A 98 -17.39 -6.84 9.99
CA VAL A 98 -16.40 -7.86 10.34
C VAL A 98 -16.22 -7.91 11.86
N THR A 99 -16.27 -9.11 12.42
CA THR A 99 -15.91 -9.37 13.82
C THR A 99 -14.44 -9.77 13.89
N LYS A 100 -13.62 -8.96 14.57
CA LYS A 100 -12.21 -9.30 14.79
C LYS A 100 -12.11 -10.56 15.66
N PRO A 101 -11.30 -11.56 15.28
CA PRO A 101 -11.03 -12.72 16.11
C PRO A 101 -10.42 -12.32 17.47
N SER A 102 -10.84 -13.00 18.54
CA SER A 102 -10.28 -12.77 19.87
C SER A 102 -8.86 -13.35 19.99
N GLY A 103 -8.01 -12.69 20.76
CA GLY A 103 -6.68 -13.21 21.14
C GLY A 103 -5.59 -13.08 20.06
N ARG A 104 -5.88 -12.47 18.91
CA ARG A 104 -4.89 -12.20 17.85
C ARG A 104 -5.23 -10.95 17.04
N PRO A 105 -4.27 -10.33 16.37
CA PRO A 105 -4.54 -9.21 15.46
C PRO A 105 -5.41 -9.65 14.27
N PHE A 106 -6.12 -8.68 13.67
CA PHE A 106 -6.80 -8.87 12.40
C PHE A 106 -5.77 -8.97 11.27
N ARG A 107 -5.80 -10.05 10.47
CA ARG A 107 -4.79 -10.41 9.49
C ARG A 107 -5.27 -10.13 8.08
N VAL A 108 -4.58 -9.23 7.38
CA VAL A 108 -4.94 -8.81 6.02
C VAL A 108 -3.78 -9.07 5.07
N LEU A 109 -4.09 -9.51 3.86
CA LEU A 109 -3.16 -9.63 2.75
C LEU A 109 -3.54 -8.64 1.63
N ASP A 110 -2.59 -7.84 1.18
CA ASP A 110 -2.62 -7.14 -0.11
C ASP A 110 -1.70 -7.93 -1.07
N LEU A 111 -2.32 -8.70 -1.97
CA LEU A 111 -1.63 -9.76 -2.70
C LEU A 111 -0.72 -9.26 -3.84
N CYS A 112 -1.11 -8.17 -4.51
CA CYS A 112 -0.39 -7.58 -5.65
C CYS A 112 -0.17 -6.09 -5.40
N ALA A 113 0.60 -5.79 -4.34
CA ALA A 113 0.55 -4.53 -3.63
C ALA A 113 1.26 -3.34 -4.30
N ALA A 114 2.33 -3.59 -5.08
CA ALA A 114 3.12 -2.49 -5.63
C ALA A 114 2.32 -1.61 -6.62
N PRO A 115 2.50 -0.29 -6.55
CA PRO A 115 3.53 0.44 -5.80
C PRO A 115 3.16 0.80 -4.35
N GLY A 116 1.98 0.40 -3.80
CA GLY A 116 1.59 0.62 -2.41
C GLY A 116 0.42 1.57 -2.18
N GLY A 117 -0.26 2.01 -3.23
CA GLY A 117 -1.42 2.92 -3.11
C GLY A 117 -2.57 2.29 -2.33
N LYS A 118 -2.94 1.05 -2.67
CA LYS A 118 -3.98 0.29 -1.95
C LYS A 118 -3.49 -0.19 -0.59
N THR A 119 -2.23 -0.62 -0.47
CA THR A 119 -1.59 -0.96 0.81
C THR A 119 -1.73 0.16 1.84
N THR A 120 -1.38 1.39 1.46
CA THR A 120 -1.41 2.55 2.37
C THR A 120 -2.84 2.99 2.70
N ASP A 121 -3.82 2.75 1.82
CA ASP A 121 -5.25 2.96 2.10
C ASP A 121 -5.79 1.89 3.08
N LEU A 122 -5.42 0.62 2.86
CA LEU A 122 -5.73 -0.47 3.78
C LEU A 122 -5.15 -0.21 5.17
N ALA A 123 -3.87 0.16 5.26
CA ALA A 123 -3.21 0.45 6.54
C ALA A 123 -3.95 1.55 7.31
N ALA A 124 -4.33 2.64 6.64
CA ALA A 124 -5.11 3.71 7.25
C ALA A 124 -6.49 3.22 7.72
N SER A 125 -7.21 2.48 6.88
CA SER A 125 -8.55 1.97 7.18
C SER A 125 -8.54 0.98 8.36
N LEU A 126 -7.55 0.08 8.39
CA LEU A 126 -7.38 -0.89 9.47
C LEU A 126 -7.03 -0.21 10.80
N ARG A 127 -6.13 0.78 10.75
CA ARG A 127 -5.75 1.54 11.93
C ARG A 127 -6.91 2.37 12.50
N GLU A 128 -7.76 2.91 11.66
CA GLU A 128 -8.99 3.61 12.10
C GLU A 128 -9.96 2.68 12.82
N VAL A 129 -10.06 1.40 12.42
CA VAL A 129 -11.01 0.43 12.98
C VAL A 129 -10.42 -0.33 14.16
N PHE A 130 -9.19 -0.80 14.06
CA PHE A 130 -8.57 -1.73 15.01
C PHE A 130 -7.44 -1.10 15.86
N GLY A 131 -7.11 0.18 15.65
CA GLY A 131 -5.95 0.80 16.31
C GLY A 131 -4.65 0.11 15.89
N ASP A 132 -3.92 -0.44 16.86
CA ASP A 132 -2.70 -1.21 16.61
C ASP A 132 -2.94 -2.73 16.43
N ASP A 133 -4.19 -3.21 16.56
CA ASP A 133 -4.51 -4.64 16.65
C ASP A 133 -4.79 -5.27 15.28
N PHE A 134 -3.91 -5.05 14.32
CA PHE A 134 -3.93 -5.65 12.98
C PHE A 134 -2.52 -5.91 12.46
N ILE A 135 -2.38 -6.80 11.48
CA ILE A 135 -1.21 -6.95 10.61
C ILE A 135 -1.66 -6.89 9.15
N LEU A 136 -0.97 -6.08 8.37
CA LEU A 136 -1.14 -6.00 6.92
C LEU A 136 0.11 -6.57 6.24
N VAL A 137 -0.06 -7.69 5.54
CA VAL A 137 0.97 -8.30 4.71
C VAL A 137 0.80 -7.78 3.29
N SER A 138 1.84 -7.16 2.73
CA SER A 138 1.79 -6.57 1.38
C SER A 138 2.80 -7.28 0.50
N ASN A 139 2.29 -8.00 -0.50
CA ASN A 139 3.09 -8.86 -1.37
C ASN A 139 3.31 -8.25 -2.76
N GLU A 140 4.52 -8.42 -3.28
CA GLU A 140 4.84 -8.13 -4.67
C GLU A 140 5.84 -9.17 -5.23
N VAL A 141 5.43 -9.87 -6.26
CA VAL A 141 6.24 -10.94 -6.89
C VAL A 141 7.41 -10.39 -7.71
N MET A 142 7.25 -9.19 -8.29
CA MET A 142 8.26 -8.58 -9.16
C MET A 142 9.35 -7.89 -8.34
N LYS A 143 10.56 -8.48 -8.29
CA LYS A 143 11.71 -7.96 -7.54
C LYS A 143 12.03 -6.49 -7.82
N ALA A 144 11.83 -6.03 -9.06
CA ALA A 144 12.05 -4.63 -9.45
C ALA A 144 11.05 -3.66 -8.79
N ARG A 145 9.85 -4.13 -8.40
CA ARG A 145 8.79 -3.31 -7.82
C ARG A 145 8.71 -3.41 -6.29
N VAL A 146 9.23 -4.49 -5.72
CA VAL A 146 9.21 -4.72 -4.27
C VAL A 146 9.94 -3.61 -3.49
N GLY A 147 11.07 -3.11 -4.02
CA GLY A 147 11.80 -2.00 -3.39
C GLY A 147 10.98 -0.71 -3.35
N ILE A 148 10.21 -0.43 -4.42
CA ILE A 148 9.30 0.73 -4.49
C ILE A 148 8.17 0.59 -3.46
N LEU A 149 7.59 -0.60 -3.33
CA LEU A 149 6.57 -0.88 -2.32
C LEU A 149 7.11 -0.65 -0.91
N ALA A 150 8.29 -1.21 -0.59
CA ALA A 150 8.91 -1.06 0.73
C ALA A 150 9.22 0.41 1.07
N ASP A 151 9.74 1.18 0.11
CA ASP A 151 9.99 2.62 0.27
C ASP A 151 8.68 3.40 0.52
N ASN A 152 7.61 3.12 -0.23
CA ASN A 152 6.32 3.80 -0.05
C ASN A 152 5.64 3.44 1.28
N VAL A 153 5.76 2.19 1.73
CA VAL A 153 5.30 1.76 3.06
C VAL A 153 6.07 2.47 4.17
N ALA A 154 7.40 2.57 4.05
CA ALA A 154 8.24 3.29 5.01
C ALA A 154 7.93 4.78 5.06
N LEU A 155 7.70 5.43 3.90
CA LEU A 155 7.25 6.83 3.82
C LEU A 155 5.88 7.03 4.47
N TRP A 156 4.95 6.11 4.27
CA TRP A 156 3.63 6.14 4.93
C TRP A 156 3.74 6.03 6.44
N GLY A 157 4.69 5.21 6.91
CA GLY A 157 5.15 5.15 8.30
C GLY A 157 4.36 4.23 9.22
N ASP A 158 3.44 3.39 8.71
CA ASP A 158 2.68 2.45 9.53
C ASP A 158 3.51 1.19 9.85
N PRO A 159 3.87 0.94 11.13
CA PRO A 159 4.74 -0.16 11.51
C PRO A 159 4.05 -1.54 11.49
N ASN A 160 2.72 -1.59 11.31
CA ASN A 160 1.96 -2.83 11.26
C ASN A 160 1.91 -3.44 9.85
N VAL A 161 2.61 -2.82 8.88
CA VAL A 161 2.74 -3.33 7.52
C VAL A 161 4.01 -4.17 7.37
N THR A 162 3.85 -5.39 6.84
CA THR A 162 4.95 -6.31 6.53
C THR A 162 5.01 -6.53 5.03
N VAL A 163 6.16 -6.22 4.41
CA VAL A 163 6.37 -6.40 2.97
C VAL A 163 7.02 -7.75 2.70
N VAL A 164 6.42 -8.53 1.80
CA VAL A 164 6.91 -9.83 1.36
C VAL A 164 7.07 -9.88 -0.16
N SER A 165 7.83 -10.86 -0.67
CA SER A 165 8.09 -11.01 -2.10
C SER A 165 8.03 -12.47 -2.51
N ASP A 166 6.82 -12.96 -2.76
CA ASP A 166 6.58 -14.36 -3.11
C ASP A 166 5.54 -14.51 -4.22
N ASP A 167 5.58 -15.66 -4.92
CA ASP A 167 4.49 -16.07 -5.82
C ASP A 167 3.23 -16.40 -5.00
N PRO A 168 2.02 -16.12 -5.50
CA PRO A 168 0.76 -16.42 -4.82
C PRO A 168 0.65 -17.84 -4.27
N SER A 169 1.24 -18.83 -4.94
CA SER A 169 1.25 -20.24 -4.49
C SER A 169 1.97 -20.46 -3.16
N ALA A 170 2.91 -19.59 -2.78
CA ALA A 170 3.61 -19.70 -1.49
C ALA A 170 2.67 -19.51 -0.30
N PHE A 171 1.57 -18.77 -0.47
CA PHE A 171 0.58 -18.54 0.58
C PHE A 171 -0.23 -19.79 0.93
N ALA A 172 -0.17 -20.85 0.12
CA ALA A 172 -0.72 -22.17 0.48
C ALA A 172 -0.08 -22.76 1.76
N ALA A 173 1.09 -22.28 2.15
CA ALA A 173 1.73 -22.63 3.43
C ALA A 173 1.01 -22.01 4.66
N LEU A 174 0.08 -21.11 4.47
CA LEU A 174 -0.65 -20.36 5.49
C LEU A 174 -2.18 -20.60 5.38
N PRO A 175 -2.69 -21.85 5.42
CA PRO A 175 -4.11 -22.13 5.21
C PRO A 175 -4.97 -21.48 6.29
N GLY A 176 -6.01 -20.75 5.88
CA GLY A 176 -6.94 -20.05 6.78
C GLY A 176 -6.31 -18.96 7.65
N TYR A 177 -5.17 -18.43 7.26
CA TYR A 177 -4.42 -17.45 8.06
C TYR A 177 -5.02 -16.04 7.99
N PHE A 178 -5.46 -15.58 6.81
CA PHE A 178 -5.93 -14.22 6.58
C PHE A 178 -7.45 -14.10 6.80
N ASP A 179 -7.86 -13.06 7.51
CA ASP A 179 -9.27 -12.69 7.70
C ASP A 179 -9.82 -11.92 6.48
N MET A 180 -8.93 -11.19 5.78
CA MET A 180 -9.24 -10.47 4.56
C MET A 180 -8.08 -10.55 3.57
N ILE A 181 -8.41 -10.69 2.28
CA ILE A 181 -7.44 -10.61 1.18
C ILE A 181 -7.92 -9.54 0.19
N LEU A 182 -7.06 -8.58 -0.13
CA LEU A 182 -7.21 -7.74 -1.31
C LEU A 182 -6.41 -8.36 -2.45
N ALA A 183 -7.10 -8.68 -3.54
CA ALA A 183 -6.53 -9.19 -4.77
C ALA A 183 -6.73 -8.18 -5.90
N ASP A 184 -5.86 -7.14 -5.94
CA ASP A 184 -5.79 -6.19 -7.06
C ASP A 184 -4.87 -6.77 -8.12
N VAL A 185 -5.42 -7.65 -8.95
CA VAL A 185 -4.62 -8.55 -9.79
C VAL A 185 -4.14 -7.88 -11.08
N PRO A 186 -3.01 -8.32 -11.65
CA PRO A 186 -2.57 -7.88 -12.97
C PRO A 186 -3.65 -8.15 -14.03
N CYS A 187 -3.97 -7.14 -14.84
CA CYS A 187 -5.04 -7.18 -15.82
C CYS A 187 -4.60 -6.58 -17.18
N SER A 188 -5.49 -6.57 -18.16
CA SER A 188 -5.24 -5.99 -19.48
C SER A 188 -5.02 -4.47 -19.48
N GLY A 189 -5.34 -3.79 -18.37
CA GLY A 189 -4.98 -2.40 -18.14
C GLY A 189 -5.78 -1.35 -18.90
N GLU A 190 -7.01 -1.65 -19.28
CA GLU A 190 -7.89 -0.76 -20.08
C GLU A 190 -8.10 0.62 -19.40
N GLY A 191 -8.16 0.64 -18.07
CA GLY A 191 -8.24 1.88 -17.30
C GLY A 191 -6.96 2.71 -17.29
N MET A 192 -5.89 2.27 -17.96
CA MET A 192 -4.64 3.02 -18.07
C MET A 192 -4.50 3.77 -19.40
N PHE A 193 -5.40 3.56 -20.36
CA PHE A 193 -5.26 4.05 -21.74
C PHE A 193 -5.04 5.57 -21.84
N ARG A 194 -5.61 6.38 -20.96
CA ARG A 194 -5.38 7.84 -20.92
C ARG A 194 -4.02 8.23 -20.36
N LYS A 195 -3.36 7.34 -19.63
CA LYS A 195 -2.08 7.60 -18.93
C LYS A 195 -0.90 6.88 -19.58
N ASP A 196 -1.16 5.80 -20.29
CA ASP A 196 -0.13 4.92 -20.85
C ASP A 196 -0.52 4.47 -22.25
N GLU A 197 0.08 5.08 -23.25
CA GLU A 197 -0.14 4.70 -24.67
C GLU A 197 0.33 3.27 -24.97
N GLU A 198 1.29 2.75 -24.22
CA GLU A 198 1.76 1.37 -24.41
C GLU A 198 0.71 0.35 -23.96
N ALA A 199 -0.03 0.63 -22.89
CA ALA A 199 -1.17 -0.20 -22.50
C ALA A 199 -2.23 -0.30 -23.61
N LEU A 200 -2.50 0.81 -24.30
CA LEU A 200 -3.41 0.82 -25.45
C LEU A 200 -2.87 0.00 -26.63
N ARG A 201 -1.56 0.07 -26.92
CA ARG A 201 -0.93 -0.67 -28.04
C ARG A 201 -0.86 -2.17 -27.79
N GLN A 202 -0.69 -2.57 -26.53
CA GLN A 202 -0.57 -3.97 -26.11
C GLN A 202 -1.93 -4.66 -25.93
N TRP A 203 -3.01 -3.89 -25.90
CA TRP A 203 -4.34 -4.45 -25.71
C TRP A 203 -4.74 -5.31 -26.92
N SER A 204 -5.27 -6.49 -26.66
CA SER A 204 -5.84 -7.39 -27.65
C SER A 204 -6.77 -8.39 -26.96
N VAL A 205 -7.67 -9.02 -27.72
CA VAL A 205 -8.53 -10.11 -27.21
C VAL A 205 -7.70 -11.25 -26.61
N ASP A 206 -6.59 -11.60 -27.25
CA ASP A 206 -5.68 -12.65 -26.74
C ASP A 206 -5.03 -12.24 -25.43
N ASN A 207 -4.64 -10.95 -25.28
CA ASN A 207 -4.08 -10.45 -24.03
C ASN A 207 -5.11 -10.46 -22.89
N VAL A 208 -6.37 -10.13 -23.16
CA VAL A 208 -7.47 -10.24 -22.19
C VAL A 208 -7.62 -11.70 -21.72
N ALA A 209 -7.65 -12.66 -22.65
CA ALA A 209 -7.74 -14.09 -22.30
C ALA A 209 -6.53 -14.59 -21.47
N LEU A 210 -5.32 -14.13 -21.80
CA LEU A 210 -4.12 -14.44 -21.01
C LEU A 210 -4.18 -13.83 -19.61
N CYS A 211 -4.68 -12.61 -19.45
CA CYS A 211 -4.88 -11.96 -18.17
C CYS A 211 -5.92 -12.68 -17.33
N GLU A 212 -7.08 -13.03 -17.92
CA GLU A 212 -8.13 -13.82 -17.26
C GLU A 212 -7.58 -15.13 -16.71
N ALA A 213 -6.88 -15.92 -17.53
CA ALA A 213 -6.30 -17.19 -17.09
C ALA A 213 -5.26 -17.02 -15.96
N ARG A 214 -4.42 -15.97 -16.06
CA ARG A 214 -3.45 -15.63 -15.00
C ARG A 214 -4.14 -15.26 -13.70
N GLN A 215 -5.20 -14.47 -13.77
CA GLN A 215 -5.98 -14.03 -12.60
C GLN A 215 -6.61 -15.23 -11.89
N ARG A 216 -7.23 -16.17 -12.63
CA ARG A 216 -7.81 -17.39 -12.09
C ARG A 216 -6.76 -18.25 -11.36
N ARG A 217 -5.56 -18.39 -11.94
CA ARG A 217 -4.44 -19.06 -11.27
C ARG A 217 -4.07 -18.38 -9.95
N ILE A 218 -3.87 -17.05 -9.97
CA ILE A 218 -3.52 -16.26 -8.78
C ILE A 218 -4.57 -16.43 -7.68
N LEU A 219 -5.84 -16.34 -8.05
CA LEU A 219 -6.97 -16.47 -7.11
C LEU A 219 -7.07 -17.87 -6.52
N ALA A 220 -6.92 -18.92 -7.35
CA ALA A 220 -6.91 -20.31 -6.89
C ALA A 220 -5.75 -20.59 -5.94
N ASP A 221 -4.55 -20.09 -6.24
CA ASP A 221 -3.34 -20.29 -5.46
C ASP A 221 -3.45 -19.65 -4.05
N VAL A 222 -4.07 -18.46 -3.95
CA VAL A 222 -4.17 -17.74 -2.67
C VAL A 222 -5.42 -18.10 -1.87
N TRP A 223 -6.47 -18.63 -2.50
CA TRP A 223 -7.76 -18.94 -1.86
C TRP A 223 -7.65 -19.80 -0.59
N PRO A 224 -6.78 -20.84 -0.54
CA PRO A 224 -6.58 -21.61 0.69
C PRO A 224 -6.14 -20.78 1.90
N ALA A 225 -5.42 -19.67 1.69
CA ALA A 225 -4.92 -18.81 2.75
C ALA A 225 -6.00 -17.93 3.40
N LEU A 226 -7.15 -17.73 2.75
CA LEU A 226 -8.30 -17.04 3.31
C LEU A 226 -9.00 -17.91 4.35
N ALA A 227 -9.32 -17.36 5.52
CA ALA A 227 -10.03 -18.05 6.59
C ALA A 227 -11.49 -18.36 6.21
N GLN A 228 -12.09 -19.34 6.86
CA GLN A 228 -13.56 -19.54 6.79
C GLN A 228 -14.26 -18.29 7.32
N GLY A 229 -15.27 -17.81 6.60
CA GLY A 229 -15.95 -16.55 6.87
C GLY A 229 -15.17 -15.30 6.47
N GLY A 230 -13.90 -15.46 6.09
CA GLY A 230 -13.04 -14.37 5.60
C GLY A 230 -13.54 -13.80 4.26
N VAL A 231 -13.09 -12.59 3.97
CA VAL A 231 -13.55 -11.82 2.79
C VAL A 231 -12.39 -11.55 1.84
N MET A 232 -12.63 -11.79 0.55
CA MET A 232 -11.75 -11.35 -0.52
C MET A 232 -12.37 -10.12 -1.20
N VAL A 233 -11.57 -9.06 -1.35
CA VAL A 233 -11.87 -7.93 -2.22
C VAL A 233 -11.08 -8.14 -3.50
N TYR A 234 -11.80 -8.39 -4.58
CA TYR A 234 -11.23 -8.57 -5.91
C TYR A 234 -11.29 -7.26 -6.68
N SER A 235 -10.20 -6.85 -7.31
CA SER A 235 -10.18 -5.63 -8.11
C SER A 235 -9.25 -5.72 -9.32
N THR A 236 -9.57 -4.95 -10.35
CA THR A 236 -8.78 -4.77 -11.58
C THR A 236 -8.86 -3.32 -12.04
N CYS A 237 -7.92 -2.89 -12.87
CA CYS A 237 -8.00 -1.62 -13.59
C CYS A 237 -8.46 -1.81 -15.04
N THR A 238 -9.46 -2.67 -15.27
CA THR A 238 -9.99 -2.94 -16.61
C THR A 238 -11.51 -2.89 -16.60
N PHE A 239 -12.16 -2.83 -17.77
CA PHE A 239 -13.60 -2.68 -17.91
C PHE A 239 -14.29 -3.96 -18.36
N ASN A 240 -13.58 -4.84 -19.11
CA ASN A 240 -14.19 -5.99 -19.74
C ASN A 240 -14.77 -7.00 -18.72
N ARG A 241 -15.88 -7.65 -19.12
CA ARG A 241 -16.57 -8.61 -18.26
C ARG A 241 -15.77 -9.89 -17.98
N TYR A 242 -14.85 -10.28 -18.86
CA TYR A 242 -14.11 -11.55 -18.76
C TYR A 242 -13.17 -11.55 -17.57
N GLU A 243 -12.43 -10.46 -17.41
CA GLU A 243 -11.54 -10.26 -16.27
C GLU A 243 -12.26 -9.81 -15.01
N ASN A 244 -13.51 -9.34 -15.08
CA ASN A 244 -14.29 -8.76 -14.00
C ASN A 244 -15.38 -9.72 -13.52
N ASP A 245 -16.65 -9.52 -13.90
CA ASP A 245 -17.78 -10.37 -13.45
C ASP A 245 -17.57 -11.84 -13.79
N GLY A 246 -16.91 -12.16 -14.93
CA GLY A 246 -16.59 -13.53 -15.31
C GLY A 246 -15.66 -14.24 -14.33
N ASN A 247 -14.67 -13.54 -13.79
CA ASN A 247 -13.80 -14.10 -12.75
C ASN A 247 -14.51 -14.22 -11.40
N VAL A 248 -15.39 -13.28 -11.06
CA VAL A 248 -16.22 -13.40 -9.85
C VAL A 248 -17.16 -14.60 -9.95
N GLN A 249 -17.82 -14.78 -11.08
CA GLN A 249 -18.65 -15.96 -11.34
C GLN A 249 -17.85 -17.25 -11.25
N TRP A 250 -16.66 -17.30 -11.87
CA TRP A 250 -15.76 -18.44 -11.78
C TRP A 250 -15.37 -18.76 -10.32
N MET A 251 -15.10 -17.75 -9.48
CA MET A 251 -14.82 -17.97 -8.05
C MET A 251 -16.02 -18.54 -7.30
N GLU A 252 -17.25 -18.17 -7.66
CA GLU A 252 -18.46 -18.77 -7.08
C GLU A 252 -18.61 -20.25 -7.48
N GLU A 253 -18.38 -20.55 -8.76
CA GLU A 253 -18.54 -21.90 -9.33
C GLU A 253 -17.43 -22.88 -8.89
N GLU A 254 -16.17 -22.45 -8.95
CA GLU A 254 -15.00 -23.34 -8.75
C GLU A 254 -14.43 -23.28 -7.34
N LEU A 255 -14.50 -22.13 -6.66
CA LEU A 255 -13.95 -21.93 -5.31
C LEU A 255 -15.02 -21.94 -4.21
N GLY A 256 -16.28 -22.01 -4.56
CA GLY A 256 -17.39 -21.96 -3.60
C GLY A 256 -17.50 -20.62 -2.86
N ALA A 257 -17.06 -19.54 -3.50
CA ALA A 257 -17.21 -18.20 -2.97
C ALA A 257 -18.68 -17.74 -3.00
N VAL A 258 -19.03 -16.79 -2.14
CA VAL A 258 -20.35 -16.11 -2.16
C VAL A 258 -20.09 -14.62 -2.43
N CYS A 259 -20.60 -14.14 -3.57
CA CYS A 259 -20.51 -12.73 -3.91
C CYS A 259 -21.38 -11.89 -2.95
N LEU A 260 -20.80 -10.86 -2.36
CA LEU A 260 -21.47 -9.92 -1.44
C LEU A 260 -21.99 -8.68 -2.16
N THR A 261 -21.34 -8.26 -3.24
CA THR A 261 -21.52 -6.94 -3.86
C THR A 261 -22.93 -6.71 -4.45
N GLY A 262 -23.68 -7.76 -4.73
CA GLY A 262 -25.00 -7.64 -5.33
C GLY A 262 -26.15 -7.42 -4.33
N LYS A 263 -25.97 -7.75 -3.02
CA LYS A 263 -27.06 -7.84 -2.03
C LYS A 263 -26.84 -7.01 -0.78
N ASP A 264 -25.59 -6.88 -0.32
CA ASP A 264 -25.26 -6.38 1.02
C ASP A 264 -24.60 -4.99 1.01
N PHE A 265 -24.37 -4.41 -0.15
CA PHE A 265 -23.82 -3.05 -0.26
C PHE A 265 -24.93 -2.01 -0.42
N SER A 266 -24.79 -0.90 0.28
CA SER A 266 -25.56 0.33 0.11
C SER A 266 -25.57 0.75 -1.37
N GLU A 267 -26.54 1.60 -1.74
CA GLU A 267 -26.62 2.11 -3.12
C GLU A 267 -25.25 2.64 -3.62
N PRO A 268 -24.90 2.38 -4.88
CA PRO A 268 -23.66 2.85 -5.43
C PRO A 268 -23.56 4.37 -5.34
N MET A 269 -22.35 4.87 -5.06
CA MET A 269 -22.08 6.31 -5.10
C MET A 269 -22.39 6.89 -6.48
N PRO A 270 -22.76 8.18 -6.59
CA PRO A 270 -23.07 8.81 -7.86
C PRO A 270 -21.96 8.59 -8.89
N GLY A 271 -22.32 8.15 -10.09
CA GLY A 271 -21.41 7.84 -11.20
C GLY A 271 -20.75 6.45 -11.15
N VAL A 272 -20.83 5.72 -10.04
CA VAL A 272 -20.34 4.35 -9.96
C VAL A 272 -21.37 3.42 -10.60
N LEU A 273 -20.95 2.66 -11.61
CA LEU A 273 -21.81 1.71 -12.31
C LEU A 273 -21.86 0.39 -11.57
N LYS A 274 -23.06 -0.13 -11.35
CA LYS A 274 -23.25 -1.46 -10.79
C LYS A 274 -23.26 -2.47 -11.94
N THR A 275 -22.46 -3.53 -11.80
CA THR A 275 -22.45 -4.70 -12.70
C THR A 275 -23.23 -5.87 -12.08
N ASP A 276 -23.24 -7.02 -12.72
CA ASP A 276 -23.90 -8.22 -12.20
C ASP A 276 -23.26 -8.71 -10.88
N LYS A 277 -21.95 -8.52 -10.73
CA LYS A 277 -21.15 -9.06 -9.61
C LYS A 277 -20.33 -8.01 -8.84
N GLY A 278 -20.31 -6.76 -9.29
CA GLY A 278 -19.44 -5.75 -8.69
C GLY A 278 -19.81 -4.32 -9.04
N PHE A 279 -18.81 -3.47 -8.96
CA PHE A 279 -18.87 -2.05 -9.31
C PHE A 279 -17.80 -1.73 -10.35
N SER A 280 -18.17 -0.93 -11.35
CA SER A 280 -17.28 -0.41 -12.36
C SER A 280 -17.22 1.12 -12.28
N LEU A 281 -16.02 1.66 -12.17
CA LEU A 281 -15.74 3.08 -12.26
C LEU A 281 -15.10 3.33 -13.62
N VAL A 282 -15.69 4.26 -14.37
CA VAL A 282 -15.36 4.46 -15.78
C VAL A 282 -15.20 5.96 -16.03
N PRO A 283 -14.19 6.39 -16.80
CA PRO A 283 -14.04 7.78 -17.24
C PRO A 283 -15.33 8.35 -17.82
N GLY A 284 -15.64 9.61 -17.54
CA GLY A 284 -16.87 10.28 -17.96
C GLY A 284 -18.05 10.07 -17.01
N HIS A 285 -18.13 8.94 -16.33
CA HIS A 285 -19.09 8.71 -15.25
C HIS A 285 -18.54 9.18 -13.91
N VAL A 286 -17.23 9.00 -13.69
CA VAL A 286 -16.49 9.45 -12.51
C VAL A 286 -15.25 10.25 -12.91
N GLU A 287 -14.77 11.10 -12.00
CA GLU A 287 -13.48 11.77 -12.17
C GLU A 287 -12.36 10.84 -11.69
N GLY A 288 -11.92 9.97 -12.56
CA GLY A 288 -10.88 8.97 -12.33
C GLY A 288 -10.66 8.15 -13.59
N GLU A 289 -9.81 7.15 -13.45
CA GLU A 289 -9.53 6.17 -14.49
C GLU A 289 -10.39 4.91 -14.30
N GLY A 290 -10.00 3.79 -14.90
CA GLY A 290 -10.75 2.55 -14.75
C GLY A 290 -10.47 1.82 -13.45
N GLN A 291 -11.53 1.36 -12.78
CA GLN A 291 -11.42 0.44 -11.66
C GLN A 291 -12.68 -0.43 -11.59
N TYR A 292 -12.47 -1.73 -11.44
CA TYR A 292 -13.52 -2.68 -11.06
C TYR A 292 -13.27 -3.15 -9.63
N CYS A 293 -14.32 -3.42 -8.87
CA CYS A 293 -14.22 -3.94 -7.52
C CYS A 293 -15.42 -4.84 -7.18
N SER A 294 -15.14 -6.00 -6.61
CA SER A 294 -16.13 -6.92 -6.06
C SER A 294 -15.66 -7.47 -4.71
N ALA A 295 -16.61 -7.93 -3.89
CA ALA A 295 -16.33 -8.55 -2.60
C ALA A 295 -16.95 -9.94 -2.54
N LEU A 296 -16.21 -10.91 -2.02
CA LEU A 296 -16.61 -12.30 -1.92
C LEU A 296 -16.29 -12.85 -0.53
N ARG A 297 -17.15 -13.75 -0.03
CA ARG A 297 -16.95 -14.45 1.25
C ARG A 297 -16.62 -15.90 1.01
N LYS A 298 -15.63 -16.42 1.74
CA LYS A 298 -15.34 -17.84 1.80
C LYS A 298 -16.24 -18.53 2.82
N THR A 299 -17.02 -19.51 2.38
CA THR A 299 -17.93 -20.27 3.25
C THR A 299 -17.38 -21.65 3.62
N SER A 300 -16.48 -22.21 2.79
CA SER A 300 -15.90 -23.52 3.01
C SER A 300 -15.02 -23.58 4.25
N GLU A 301 -15.08 -24.70 4.97
CA GLU A 301 -14.23 -24.97 6.12
C GLU A 301 -12.75 -25.03 5.70
N VAL A 302 -11.88 -24.45 6.51
CA VAL A 302 -10.44 -24.57 6.39
C VAL A 302 -9.89 -24.96 7.74
N GLU A 303 -9.30 -26.14 7.83
CA GLU A 303 -8.50 -26.48 9.01
C GLU A 303 -7.23 -25.62 9.02
N PHE A 304 -7.15 -24.72 9.99
CA PHE A 304 -5.89 -24.04 10.31
C PHE A 304 -4.90 -25.11 10.79
N ARG A 305 -4.02 -25.56 9.92
CA ARG A 305 -2.91 -26.41 10.31
C ARG A 305 -1.77 -25.51 10.72
N GLN A 306 -1.49 -25.50 12.03
CA GLN A 306 -0.29 -24.84 12.54
C GLN A 306 0.92 -25.37 11.76
N VAL A 307 1.55 -24.52 10.97
CA VAL A 307 2.74 -24.89 10.19
C VAL A 307 3.76 -25.44 11.17
N ARG A 308 4.09 -26.74 11.05
CA ARG A 308 5.22 -27.31 11.78
C ARG A 308 6.49 -26.66 11.22
N SER A 309 6.94 -25.60 11.90
CA SER A 309 8.19 -24.97 11.55
C SER A 309 9.30 -26.01 11.58
N LYS A 310 9.98 -26.20 10.47
CA LYS A 310 11.35 -26.66 10.56
C LYS A 310 12.08 -25.51 11.23
N GLY A 311 12.38 -25.66 12.52
CA GLY A 311 13.02 -24.62 13.30
C GLY A 311 14.14 -23.94 12.53
N PRO A 312 14.39 -22.65 12.76
CA PRO A 312 15.40 -21.91 12.02
C PRO A 312 16.69 -22.71 12.02
N LYS A 313 17.28 -22.94 10.83
CA LYS A 313 18.63 -23.52 10.76
C LYS A 313 19.51 -22.65 11.64
N PRO A 314 20.27 -23.23 12.62
CA PRO A 314 21.10 -22.44 13.51
C PRO A 314 22.01 -21.56 12.64
N MET A 315 21.83 -20.26 12.74
CA MET A 315 22.71 -19.30 12.07
C MET A 315 24.13 -19.53 12.58
N ARG A 316 25.04 -19.90 11.66
CA ARG A 316 26.47 -20.00 11.97
C ARG A 316 26.91 -18.69 12.61
N HIS A 317 27.42 -18.77 13.83
CA HIS A 317 28.14 -17.79 14.63
C HIS A 317 28.32 -16.39 13.98
N MET A 318 27.24 -15.59 13.91
CA MET A 318 27.40 -14.15 13.87
C MET A 318 27.63 -13.69 15.32
N LYS A 319 28.65 -12.86 15.53
CA LYS A 319 28.82 -12.14 16.81
C LYS A 319 27.47 -11.55 17.18
N GLU A 320 26.89 -11.98 18.31
CA GLU A 320 25.72 -11.31 18.87
C GLU A 320 26.12 -9.87 19.21
N LEU A 321 25.79 -8.96 18.32
CA LEU A 321 25.82 -7.53 18.63
C LEU A 321 24.69 -7.29 19.63
N SER A 322 25.01 -6.80 20.80
CA SER A 322 24.00 -6.45 21.78
C SER A 322 23.19 -5.25 21.30
N ILE A 323 21.86 -5.32 21.46
CA ILE A 323 20.97 -4.19 21.18
C ILE A 323 21.43 -3.01 22.05
N PRO A 324 21.66 -1.81 21.47
CA PRO A 324 22.06 -0.64 22.22
C PRO A 324 21.02 -0.30 23.32
N GLN A 325 21.49 0.13 24.47
CA GLN A 325 20.61 0.60 25.56
C GLN A 325 19.79 1.83 25.08
N GLY A 326 18.57 1.95 25.56
CA GLY A 326 17.71 3.10 25.29
C GLY A 326 16.92 3.04 23.97
N VAL A 327 17.00 1.95 23.20
CA VAL A 327 16.21 1.79 21.97
C VAL A 327 14.71 1.84 22.26
N ASP A 328 14.25 1.27 23.37
CA ASP A 328 12.84 1.29 23.78
C ASP A 328 12.30 2.71 24.02
N ALA A 329 13.16 3.66 24.38
CA ALA A 329 12.77 5.06 24.57
C ALA A 329 12.52 5.81 23.26
N LEU A 330 13.00 5.28 22.13
CA LEU A 330 12.80 5.89 20.81
C LEU A 330 11.42 5.61 20.22
N VAL A 331 10.71 4.61 20.74
CA VAL A 331 9.42 4.16 20.21
C VAL A 331 8.33 4.21 21.27
N LYS A 332 7.18 4.77 20.93
CA LYS A 332 6.04 4.98 21.86
C LYS A 332 5.12 3.76 22.04
N VAL A 333 5.37 2.66 21.30
CA VAL A 333 4.59 1.44 21.39
C VAL A 333 5.47 0.28 21.86
N SER A 334 4.89 -0.69 22.54
CA SER A 334 5.61 -1.89 22.96
C SER A 334 6.08 -2.69 21.76
N CYS A 335 7.38 -2.94 21.64
CA CYS A 335 8.01 -3.58 20.49
C CYS A 335 8.84 -4.82 20.88
N ALA A 336 8.95 -5.74 19.92
CA ALA A 336 10.02 -6.70 19.86
C ALA A 336 11.17 -6.08 19.04
N VAL A 337 12.30 -5.82 19.69
CA VAL A 337 13.47 -5.27 18.99
C VAL A 337 14.31 -6.42 18.45
N ARG A 338 14.71 -6.31 17.19
CA ARG A 338 15.45 -7.34 16.46
C ARG A 338 16.68 -6.74 15.80
N MET A 339 17.70 -7.56 15.60
CA MET A 339 18.87 -7.21 14.82
C MET A 339 19.02 -8.13 13.61
N LYS A 340 19.21 -7.55 12.42
CA LYS A 340 19.60 -8.26 11.20
C LYS A 340 20.89 -7.62 10.68
N GLY A 341 22.02 -8.31 10.86
CA GLY A 341 23.33 -7.69 10.66
C GLY A 341 23.55 -6.54 11.65
N GLU A 342 23.84 -5.35 11.13
CA GLU A 342 23.99 -4.12 11.93
C GLU A 342 22.69 -3.33 12.10
N THR A 343 21.62 -3.68 11.38
CA THR A 343 20.34 -2.96 11.40
C THR A 343 19.49 -3.41 12.58
N VAL A 344 19.04 -2.44 13.36
CA VAL A 344 18.08 -2.60 14.46
C VAL A 344 16.68 -2.28 13.94
N THR A 345 15.74 -3.18 14.14
CA THR A 345 14.34 -3.03 13.73
C THR A 345 13.42 -3.22 14.94
N ALA A 346 12.42 -2.37 15.08
CA ALA A 346 11.34 -2.52 16.05
C ALA A 346 10.07 -3.03 15.35
N VAL A 347 9.55 -4.15 15.83
CA VAL A 347 8.28 -4.72 15.38
C VAL A 347 7.26 -4.55 16.52
N PRO A 348 6.08 -3.95 16.29
CA PRO A 348 5.04 -3.87 17.31
C PRO A 348 4.77 -5.25 17.93
N ARG A 349 4.72 -5.32 19.26
CA ARG A 349 4.61 -6.61 19.96
C ARG A 349 3.35 -7.37 19.59
N VAL A 350 2.27 -6.67 19.28
CA VAL A 350 0.98 -7.25 18.87
C VAL A 350 1.09 -8.12 17.62
N ILE A 351 2.02 -7.80 16.70
CA ILE A 351 2.22 -8.54 15.44
C ILE A 351 3.52 -9.34 15.42
N SER A 352 4.29 -9.34 16.51
CA SER A 352 5.65 -9.90 16.50
C SER A 352 5.69 -11.41 16.27
N GLU A 353 4.70 -12.15 16.76
CA GLU A 353 4.57 -13.60 16.54
C GLU A 353 4.17 -13.91 15.09
N ASP A 354 3.28 -13.09 14.52
CA ASP A 354 2.89 -13.20 13.13
C ASP A 354 4.09 -12.96 12.19
N VAL A 355 4.90 -11.94 12.47
CA VAL A 355 6.11 -11.67 11.68
C VAL A 355 7.09 -12.86 11.76
N VAL A 356 7.28 -13.47 12.94
CA VAL A 356 8.12 -14.69 13.05
C VAL A 356 7.55 -15.83 12.21
N MET A 357 6.25 -16.05 12.22
CA MET A 357 5.58 -17.06 11.42
C MET A 357 5.76 -16.79 9.91
N LEU A 358 5.55 -15.56 9.49
CA LEU A 358 5.73 -15.16 8.09
C LEU A 358 7.17 -15.37 7.60
N GLU A 359 8.19 -15.05 8.41
CA GLU A 359 9.60 -15.29 8.08
C GLU A 359 9.96 -16.77 7.92
N GLN A 360 9.16 -17.70 8.48
CA GLN A 360 9.35 -19.13 8.30
C GLN A 360 8.74 -19.66 6.99
N CYS A 361 7.73 -18.97 6.46
CA CYS A 361 6.94 -19.42 5.32
C CYS A 361 7.21 -18.61 4.05
N LEU A 362 7.53 -17.33 4.20
CA LEU A 362 7.62 -16.35 3.12
C LEU A 362 8.95 -15.59 3.15
N HIS A 363 9.28 -14.98 2.02
CA HIS A 363 10.41 -14.07 1.91
C HIS A 363 10.04 -12.66 2.40
N VAL A 364 10.24 -12.41 3.71
CA VAL A 364 10.00 -11.10 4.32
C VAL A 364 11.11 -10.13 3.94
N VAL A 365 10.74 -9.03 3.28
CA VAL A 365 11.61 -7.96 2.82
C VAL A 365 11.74 -6.89 3.91
N ALA A 366 10.61 -6.44 4.49
CA ALA A 366 10.55 -5.45 5.56
C ALA A 366 9.41 -5.77 6.52
N ALA A 367 9.61 -5.55 7.83
CA ALA A 367 8.60 -5.68 8.86
C ALA A 367 8.89 -4.71 10.00
N GLY A 368 7.84 -4.03 10.50
CA GLY A 368 8.02 -3.00 11.51
C GLY A 368 8.76 -1.77 10.98
N CYS A 369 9.59 -1.15 11.82
CA CYS A 369 10.36 0.05 11.49
C CYS A 369 11.85 -0.17 11.70
N ALA A 370 12.69 0.20 10.74
CA ALA A 370 14.12 0.30 10.91
C ALA A 370 14.43 1.47 11.86
N ILE A 371 15.02 1.17 13.02
CA ILE A 371 15.37 2.20 14.02
C ILE A 371 16.72 2.83 13.72
N GLY A 372 17.68 2.02 13.30
CA GLY A 372 19.03 2.49 13.03
C GLY A 372 20.02 1.39 12.74
N THR A 373 21.26 1.81 12.52
CA THR A 373 22.40 0.91 12.25
C THR A 373 23.41 1.05 13.38
N VAL A 374 23.86 -0.07 13.98
CA VAL A 374 24.89 -0.10 15.02
C VAL A 374 26.25 0.10 14.39
N LYS A 375 26.98 1.13 14.84
CA LYS A 375 28.38 1.40 14.45
C LYS A 375 29.26 1.48 15.70
N GLY A 376 29.93 0.39 16.00
CA GLY A 376 30.71 0.25 17.23
C GLY A 376 29.81 0.30 18.48
N LYS A 377 29.98 1.31 19.33
CA LYS A 377 29.14 1.54 20.53
C LYS A 377 27.94 2.45 20.29
N ASN A 378 27.83 3.06 19.12
CA ASN A 378 26.81 4.04 18.79
C ASN A 378 25.79 3.46 17.79
N MET A 379 24.58 4.01 17.79
CA MET A 379 23.58 3.76 16.78
C MET A 379 23.41 5.02 15.91
N VAL A 380 23.40 4.83 14.62
CA VAL A 380 23.03 5.87 13.65
C VAL A 380 21.55 5.69 13.36
N PRO A 381 20.68 6.67 13.63
CA PRO A 381 19.24 6.53 13.41
C PRO A 381 18.95 6.36 11.92
N ASP A 382 17.96 5.51 11.61
CA ASP A 382 17.48 5.30 10.26
C ASP A 382 16.46 6.38 9.86
N ALA A 383 16.43 6.74 8.58
CA ALA A 383 15.47 7.72 8.07
C ALA A 383 14.02 7.27 8.28
N ASP A 384 13.74 5.96 8.21
CA ASP A 384 12.41 5.38 8.39
C ASP A 384 11.87 5.63 9.80
N LEU A 385 12.74 5.69 10.82
CA LEU A 385 12.33 6.02 12.18
C LEU A 385 11.73 7.43 12.26
N ALA A 386 12.34 8.42 11.61
CA ALA A 386 11.80 9.78 11.61
C ALA A 386 10.39 9.86 11.00
N LEU A 387 10.13 9.03 9.99
CA LEU A 387 8.87 9.00 9.26
C LEU A 387 7.81 8.10 9.90
N SER A 388 8.22 7.24 10.84
CA SER A 388 7.35 6.23 11.43
C SER A 388 6.37 6.82 12.44
N LEU A 389 5.14 6.30 12.42
CA LEU A 389 4.10 6.60 13.42
C LEU A 389 4.48 6.12 14.83
N MET A 390 5.50 5.27 14.98
CA MET A 390 5.93 4.77 16.29
C MET A 390 7.01 5.62 16.97
N LEU A 391 7.59 6.61 16.29
CA LEU A 391 8.58 7.49 16.91
C LEU A 391 8.02 8.19 18.15
N THR A 392 8.74 8.12 19.26
CA THR A 392 8.40 8.88 20.48
C THR A 392 8.58 10.37 20.22
N ALA A 393 7.60 11.18 20.62
CA ALA A 393 7.76 12.63 20.60
C ALA A 393 8.99 13.02 21.44
N ASP A 394 9.76 13.99 20.96
CA ASP A 394 10.94 14.52 21.64
C ASP A 394 12.11 13.52 21.85
N ALA A 395 12.05 12.33 21.21
CA ALA A 395 13.17 11.37 21.23
C ALA A 395 14.47 11.95 20.64
N PHE A 396 14.36 12.90 19.77
CA PHE A 396 15.47 13.66 19.17
C PHE A 396 15.13 15.16 19.12
N PRO A 397 16.14 16.03 19.30
CA PRO A 397 15.97 17.44 18.96
C PRO A 397 15.56 17.61 17.49
N SER A 398 14.77 18.63 17.20
CA SER A 398 14.29 18.91 15.85
C SER A 398 14.60 20.34 15.40
N VAL A 399 14.64 20.56 14.11
CA VAL A 399 14.79 21.86 13.50
C VAL A 399 13.73 22.06 12.43
N GLU A 400 12.91 23.09 12.57
CA GLU A 400 11.92 23.47 11.57
C GLU A 400 12.60 24.31 10.48
N VAL A 401 12.34 23.97 9.22
CA VAL A 401 13.00 24.61 8.07
C VAL A 401 11.97 25.18 7.09
N ASP A 402 12.39 26.17 6.30
CA ASP A 402 11.63 26.66 5.15
C ASP A 402 11.66 25.66 3.97
N ARG A 403 10.84 25.94 2.95
CA ARG A 403 10.72 25.07 1.77
C ARG A 403 12.05 24.90 1.03
N GLN A 404 12.84 25.99 0.89
CA GLN A 404 14.11 25.93 0.17
C GLN A 404 15.12 25.03 0.89
N THR A 405 15.25 25.16 2.19
CA THR A 405 16.12 24.34 3.04
C THR A 405 15.63 22.87 3.07
N ALA A 406 14.31 22.65 3.11
CA ALA A 406 13.71 21.30 3.02
C ALA A 406 14.09 20.62 1.70
N LEU A 407 13.95 21.31 0.56
CA LEU A 407 14.34 20.80 -0.75
C LEU A 407 15.86 20.55 -0.84
N ALA A 408 16.69 21.45 -0.31
CA ALA A 408 18.14 21.25 -0.25
C ALA A 408 18.50 20.00 0.56
N TYR A 409 17.85 19.76 1.71
CA TYR A 409 18.00 18.54 2.50
C TYR A 409 17.63 17.28 1.69
N LEU A 410 16.47 17.29 1.04
CA LEU A 410 15.96 16.17 0.23
C LEU A 410 16.79 15.94 -1.04
N HIS A 411 17.38 17.00 -1.60
CA HIS A 411 18.34 16.92 -2.70
C HIS A 411 19.75 16.46 -2.22
N ARG A 412 19.97 16.41 -0.88
CA ARG A 412 21.24 16.11 -0.21
C ARG A 412 22.33 17.18 -0.43
N ASP A 413 21.92 18.41 -0.62
CA ASP A 413 22.83 19.57 -0.58
C ASP A 413 23.28 19.82 0.86
N ASN A 414 24.33 20.64 1.00
CA ASN A 414 24.83 21.00 2.32
C ASN A 414 23.85 21.92 3.03
N VAL A 415 23.40 21.49 4.20
CA VAL A 415 22.62 22.29 5.14
C VAL A 415 23.41 22.49 6.43
N ALA A 416 23.21 23.60 7.13
CA ALA A 416 23.86 23.91 8.40
C ALA A 416 22.85 24.48 9.40
N PHE A 417 22.92 24.06 10.64
CA PHE A 417 22.07 24.50 11.75
C PHE A 417 22.95 24.87 12.95
N PRO A 418 23.69 26.02 12.86
CA PRO A 418 24.68 26.40 13.87
C PRO A 418 24.10 26.62 15.28
N ASP A 419 22.83 27.06 15.35
CA ASP A 419 22.15 27.35 16.61
C ASP A 419 21.45 26.11 17.21
N ALA A 420 21.42 24.97 16.47
CA ALA A 420 20.83 23.74 16.93
C ALA A 420 21.84 22.89 17.72
N PRO A 421 21.37 22.01 18.64
CA PRO A 421 22.23 21.11 19.38
C PRO A 421 23.11 20.23 18.49
N LEU A 422 24.31 19.88 18.95
CA LEU A 422 25.18 18.91 18.29
C LEU A 422 24.58 17.50 18.40
N GLY A 423 24.80 16.67 17.39
CA GLY A 423 24.32 15.30 17.35
C GLY A 423 23.24 15.08 16.31
N TYR A 424 22.36 14.10 16.54
CA TYR A 424 21.28 13.79 15.60
C TYR A 424 20.09 14.72 15.79
N LEU A 425 19.62 15.31 14.68
CA LEU A 425 18.46 16.20 14.62
C LEU A 425 17.47 15.68 13.60
N ILE A 426 16.18 15.84 13.89
CA ILE A 426 15.11 15.65 12.90
C ILE A 426 14.92 16.97 12.13
N VAL A 427 15.02 16.92 10.81
CA VAL A 427 14.63 18.02 9.94
C VAL A 427 13.12 17.99 9.77
N MET A 428 12.45 19.10 10.12
CA MET A 428 10.99 19.24 10.07
C MET A 428 10.59 20.29 9.02
N TYR A 429 9.51 20.04 8.32
CA TYR A 429 8.87 21.00 7.43
C TYR A 429 7.37 21.04 7.68
N GLN A 430 6.85 22.23 8.00
CA GLN A 430 5.45 22.44 8.41
C GLN A 430 5.00 21.47 9.52
N GLY A 431 5.89 21.21 10.48
CA GLY A 431 5.64 20.27 11.58
C GLY A 431 5.65 18.78 11.17
N MET A 432 6.17 18.46 9.97
CA MET A 432 6.31 17.08 9.48
C MET A 432 7.77 16.68 9.39
N PRO A 433 8.16 15.51 9.90
CA PRO A 433 9.53 15.03 9.80
C PRO A 433 9.89 14.65 8.36
N LEU A 434 11.07 15.07 7.91
CA LEU A 434 11.64 14.69 6.62
C LEU A 434 12.73 13.61 6.76
N GLY A 435 13.35 13.49 7.93
CA GLY A 435 14.44 12.56 8.22
C GLY A 435 15.49 13.17 9.14
N PHE A 436 16.66 12.54 9.22
CA PHE A 436 17.72 12.91 10.14
C PHE A 436 18.92 13.60 9.46
N VAL A 437 19.56 14.48 10.23
CA VAL A 437 20.94 14.95 9.99
C VAL A 437 21.79 14.70 11.24
N LYS A 438 23.11 14.61 11.07
CA LYS A 438 24.05 14.70 12.19
C LYS A 438 24.70 16.09 12.17
N ASN A 439 24.29 16.95 13.10
CA ASN A 439 24.89 18.28 13.27
C ASN A 439 26.27 18.17 13.95
N ILE A 440 27.29 18.69 13.29
CA ILE A 440 28.67 18.76 13.81
C ILE A 440 29.15 20.19 14.06
N GLY A 441 28.20 21.15 14.09
CA GLY A 441 28.40 22.59 14.35
C GLY A 441 28.49 23.41 13.08
N ASN A 442 29.57 23.31 12.34
CA ASN A 442 29.79 24.08 11.11
C ASN A 442 29.08 23.54 9.87
N ARG A 443 28.57 22.31 9.93
CA ARG A 443 27.79 21.65 8.86
C ARG A 443 26.98 20.50 9.43
N CYS A 444 26.06 19.98 8.61
CA CYS A 444 25.32 18.77 8.92
C CYS A 444 25.64 17.65 7.92
N ASN A 445 25.84 16.44 8.43
CA ASN A 445 25.92 15.25 7.58
C ASN A 445 24.50 14.72 7.37
N SER A 446 24.02 14.72 6.13
CA SER A 446 22.67 14.22 5.79
C SER A 446 22.60 12.69 5.97
N LEU A 447 21.55 12.22 6.62
CA LEU A 447 21.19 10.79 6.72
C LEU A 447 20.03 10.44 5.77
N HIS A 448 19.60 11.39 4.91
CA HIS A 448 18.58 11.10 3.91
C HIS A 448 19.06 10.00 2.94
N PRO A 449 18.27 8.94 2.67
CA PRO A 449 18.70 7.85 1.80
C PRO A 449 19.02 8.32 0.38
N GLN A 450 20.11 7.80 -0.18
CA GLN A 450 20.50 8.13 -1.55
C GLN A 450 19.46 7.68 -2.60
N SER A 451 18.75 6.60 -2.32
CA SER A 451 17.67 6.08 -3.17
C SER A 451 16.49 7.05 -3.28
N ARG A 452 16.19 7.79 -2.20
CA ARG A 452 15.07 8.75 -2.10
C ARG A 452 15.43 10.19 -2.46
N ARG A 453 16.71 10.44 -2.85
CA ARG A 453 17.18 11.78 -3.21
C ARG A 453 16.40 12.37 -4.38
N ILE A 454 15.99 13.63 -4.28
CA ILE A 454 15.49 14.42 -5.41
C ILE A 454 16.62 14.56 -6.43
N ARG A 455 16.38 14.22 -7.70
CA ARG A 455 17.39 14.25 -8.77
C ARG A 455 17.17 15.38 -9.78
N MET A 456 16.03 16.05 -9.72
CA MET A 456 15.69 17.19 -10.58
C MET A 456 16.20 18.48 -9.96
N ASP A 457 16.27 19.54 -10.77
CA ASP A 457 16.62 20.91 -10.30
C ASP A 457 15.58 21.37 -9.26
N ILE A 458 16.08 21.90 -8.16
CA ILE A 458 15.28 22.41 -7.02
C ILE A 458 15.26 23.95 -6.96
N ARG A 459 15.89 24.64 -7.94
CA ARG A 459 15.99 26.11 -8.04
C ARG A 459 14.82 26.70 -8.79
#